data_916c52750fc4754819e32b975a65076c
#
_entry.id   916c52750fc4754819e32b975a65076c
#
_cell.length_a   1.000
_cell.length_b   1.000
_cell.length_c   1.000
_cell.angle_alpha   90.00
_cell.angle_beta   90.00
_cell.angle_gamma   90.00
#
_symmetry.space_group_name_H-M   'P 1'
#
loop_
_entity.id
_entity.type
_entity.pdbx_description
1 polymer ?
#
loop_
_entity_poly.entity_id
_entity_poly.type
_entity_poly.pdbx_seq_one_letter_code
_entity_poly.pdbx_strand_id
1 'polypeptide(L)'
;MPTDRVYVRSMPAALMTAEELLQTSIPDKHVELVRGVLVVREPAGYRHGRVSMELAFLLSQHVKATGAGQIVSAETGFKLASDPDTVRAPDVAFISRERLPDPQTRGFPALGPDLVVEVLSPDDRPGETLAKVGDWLEGGARLVWVIDPERRVVRVYRQDGTETHLGETGTLDGEDVLPDFSCSLTSIL
;
A
#
# COMPACT_ATOMS: atom_id res chain seq x y z
N MET A 1 48.62 3.38 33.95
CA MET A 1 47.39 2.58 34.03
C MET A 1 46.60 2.83 32.77
N PRO A 2 46.59 1.91 31.80
CA PRO A 2 45.73 2.07 30.62
C PRO A 2 44.29 1.71 31.02
N THR A 3 43.37 2.62 30.75
CA THR A 3 41.93 2.41 30.91
C THR A 3 41.42 1.55 29.76
N ASP A 4 41.05 0.31 30.05
CA ASP A 4 40.34 -0.57 29.15
C ASP A 4 39.02 0.08 28.73
N ARG A 5 38.95 0.57 27.47
CA ARG A 5 37.70 0.93 26.83
C ARG A 5 37.04 -0.35 26.38
N VAL A 6 36.03 -0.80 27.13
CA VAL A 6 35.12 -1.84 26.68
C VAL A 6 34.30 -1.29 25.51
N TYR A 7 34.64 -1.70 24.29
CA TYR A 7 33.80 -1.49 23.12
C TYR A 7 32.61 -2.44 23.20
N VAL A 8 31.49 -1.94 23.69
CA VAL A 8 30.21 -2.63 23.51
C VAL A 8 29.85 -2.54 22.03
N ARG A 9 30.12 -3.59 21.29
CA ARG A 9 29.61 -3.76 19.92
C ARG A 9 28.09 -3.90 20.05
N SER A 10 27.32 -2.85 19.72
CA SER A 10 25.89 -2.98 19.57
C SER A 10 25.66 -3.97 18.44
N MET A 11 25.12 -5.14 18.76
CA MET A 11 24.64 -6.06 17.74
C MET A 11 23.52 -5.33 16.99
N PRO A 12 23.47 -5.38 15.65
CA PRO A 12 22.30 -4.88 14.93
C PRO A 12 21.09 -5.61 15.46
N ALA A 13 20.01 -4.87 15.74
CA ALA A 13 18.72 -5.48 16.09
C ALA A 13 18.39 -6.53 15.02
N ALA A 14 17.99 -7.73 15.45
CA ALA A 14 17.60 -8.77 14.51
C ALA A 14 16.46 -8.23 13.65
N LEU A 15 16.57 -8.39 12.32
CA LEU A 15 15.52 -8.00 11.40
C LEU A 15 14.33 -8.96 11.58
N MET A 16 13.12 -8.40 11.62
CA MET A 16 11.87 -9.15 11.74
C MET A 16 11.51 -9.80 10.40
N THR A 17 10.91 -10.98 10.46
CA THR A 17 10.34 -11.66 9.29
C THR A 17 8.84 -11.39 9.14
N ALA A 18 8.29 -11.72 7.97
CA ALA A 18 6.85 -11.63 7.72
C ALA A 18 6.05 -12.58 8.62
N GLU A 19 6.60 -13.76 8.94
CA GLU A 19 5.99 -14.73 9.85
C GLU A 19 5.96 -14.21 11.28
N GLU A 20 6.98 -13.52 11.74
CA GLU A 20 7.01 -12.86 13.05
C GLU A 20 6.02 -11.68 13.09
N LEU A 21 5.90 -10.93 11.98
CA LEU A 21 4.91 -9.86 11.86
C LEU A 21 3.47 -10.38 12.05
N LEU A 22 3.14 -11.56 11.48
CA LEU A 22 1.83 -12.19 11.66
C LEU A 22 1.49 -12.51 13.11
N GLN A 23 2.49 -12.72 13.96
CA GLN A 23 2.33 -12.98 15.39
C GLN A 23 2.37 -11.68 16.21
N THR A 24 2.68 -10.56 15.57
CA THR A 24 2.78 -9.26 16.23
C THR A 24 1.43 -8.55 16.21
N SER A 25 0.95 -8.17 17.39
CA SER A 25 -0.25 -7.35 17.52
C SER A 25 0.07 -6.15 18.41
N ILE A 26 -0.13 -4.95 17.86
CA ILE A 26 -0.06 -3.71 18.63
C ILE A 26 -1.47 -3.13 18.63
N PRO A 27 -2.16 -3.11 19.78
CA PRO A 27 -3.54 -2.62 19.86
C PRO A 27 -3.68 -1.22 19.26
N ASP A 28 -4.74 -1.01 18.48
CA ASP A 28 -5.12 0.27 17.88
C ASP A 28 -4.06 0.88 16.95
N LYS A 29 -3.20 0.06 16.33
CA LYS A 29 -2.15 0.50 15.40
C LYS A 29 -2.16 -0.32 14.12
N HIS A 30 -1.81 0.35 13.02
CA HIS A 30 -1.45 -0.32 11.77
C HIS A 30 0.04 -0.65 11.78
N VAL A 31 0.37 -1.85 11.33
CA VAL A 31 1.76 -2.32 11.30
C VAL A 31 2.15 -2.77 9.90
N GLU A 32 3.35 -2.39 9.50
CA GLU A 32 3.99 -2.81 8.26
C GLU A 32 5.41 -3.28 8.57
N LEU A 33 6.04 -3.98 7.66
CA LEU A 33 7.43 -4.38 7.75
C LEU A 33 8.20 -3.81 6.56
N VAL A 34 9.23 -3.04 6.80
CA VAL A 34 10.05 -2.44 5.75
C VAL A 34 11.49 -2.87 5.91
N ARG A 35 11.95 -3.72 5.00
CA ARG A 35 13.30 -4.30 5.05
C ARG A 35 13.64 -4.87 6.44
N GLY A 36 12.70 -5.64 7.01
CA GLY A 36 12.84 -6.24 8.33
C GLY A 36 12.67 -5.29 9.52
N VAL A 37 12.31 -4.03 9.28
CA VAL A 37 12.06 -3.05 10.34
C VAL A 37 10.56 -2.84 10.51
N LEU A 38 10.05 -3.04 11.73
CA LEU A 38 8.65 -2.81 12.08
C LEU A 38 8.32 -1.31 11.99
N VAL A 39 7.32 -0.97 11.19
CA VAL A 39 6.76 0.38 11.08
C VAL A 39 5.38 0.36 11.71
N VAL A 40 5.16 1.26 12.67
CA VAL A 40 3.89 1.39 13.39
C VAL A 40 3.27 2.74 13.03
N ARG A 41 1.99 2.72 12.66
CA ARG A 41 1.25 3.93 12.28
C ARG A 41 0.01 4.12 13.14
N GLU A 42 -0.34 5.37 13.38
CA GLU A 42 -1.58 5.75 14.04
C GLU A 42 -2.78 5.47 13.12
N PRO A 43 -3.98 5.27 13.68
CA PRO A 43 -5.22 5.20 12.90
C PRO A 43 -5.42 6.48 12.06
N ALA A 44 -5.86 6.28 10.82
CA ALA A 44 -6.12 7.39 9.91
C ALA A 44 -7.34 8.23 10.32
N GLY A 45 -7.36 9.50 9.93
CA GLY A 45 -8.46 10.42 10.21
C GLY A 45 -9.70 10.19 9.32
N TYR A 46 -10.81 10.84 9.67
CA TYR A 46 -12.12 10.70 9.00
C TYR A 46 -12.05 10.92 7.48
N ARG A 47 -11.36 11.97 7.02
CA ARG A 47 -11.28 12.29 5.57
C ARG A 47 -10.61 11.17 4.78
N HIS A 48 -9.51 10.65 5.29
CA HIS A 48 -8.82 9.50 4.72
C HIS A 48 -9.78 8.29 4.60
N GLY A 49 -10.44 7.90 5.70
CA GLY A 49 -11.36 6.77 5.70
C GLY A 49 -12.52 6.94 4.73
N ARG A 50 -13.09 8.17 4.61
CA ARG A 50 -14.16 8.47 3.67
C ARG A 50 -13.73 8.27 2.22
N VAL A 51 -12.58 8.84 1.83
CA VAL A 51 -12.05 8.73 0.46
C VAL A 51 -11.70 7.29 0.12
N SER A 52 -11.03 6.59 1.03
CA SER A 52 -10.67 5.17 0.86
C SER A 52 -11.91 4.30 0.66
N MET A 53 -12.96 4.52 1.48
CA MET A 53 -14.19 3.73 1.40
C MET A 53 -14.98 4.01 0.10
N GLU A 54 -15.10 5.29 -0.30
CA GLU A 54 -15.81 5.66 -1.53
C GLU A 54 -15.13 5.02 -2.75
N LEU A 55 -13.82 5.12 -2.84
CA LEU A 55 -13.08 4.52 -3.95
C LEU A 55 -13.14 2.98 -3.91
N ALA A 56 -13.03 2.37 -2.74
CA ALA A 56 -13.18 0.92 -2.58
C ALA A 56 -14.56 0.44 -3.05
N PHE A 57 -15.61 1.22 -2.77
CA PHE A 57 -16.97 0.91 -3.22
C PHE A 57 -17.10 0.96 -4.75
N LEU A 58 -16.62 2.03 -5.40
CA LEU A 58 -16.66 2.17 -6.86
C LEU A 58 -15.86 1.07 -7.57
N LEU A 59 -14.64 0.80 -7.10
CA LEU A 59 -13.81 -0.29 -7.61
C LEU A 59 -14.50 -1.66 -7.43
N SER A 60 -15.08 -1.91 -6.24
CA SER A 60 -15.77 -3.17 -5.96
C SER A 60 -17.00 -3.37 -6.84
N GLN A 61 -17.77 -2.32 -7.11
CA GLN A 61 -18.92 -2.40 -8.04
C GLN A 61 -18.46 -2.80 -9.43
N HIS A 62 -17.43 -2.13 -9.96
CA HIS A 62 -16.89 -2.43 -11.29
C HIS A 62 -16.33 -3.86 -11.37
N VAL A 63 -15.51 -4.26 -10.41
CA VAL A 63 -14.89 -5.59 -10.38
C VAL A 63 -15.93 -6.71 -10.25
N LYS A 64 -17.01 -6.49 -9.47
CA LYS A 64 -18.12 -7.45 -9.38
C LYS A 64 -18.91 -7.54 -10.67
N ALA A 65 -19.14 -6.42 -11.35
CA ALA A 65 -19.90 -6.40 -12.61
C ALA A 65 -19.14 -7.09 -13.76
N THR A 66 -17.81 -6.90 -13.83
CA THR A 66 -16.94 -7.45 -14.88
C THR A 66 -16.38 -8.83 -14.53
N GLY A 67 -16.34 -9.18 -13.25
CA GLY A 67 -15.66 -10.37 -12.77
C GLY A 67 -14.14 -10.31 -12.93
N ALA A 68 -13.55 -9.11 -12.99
CA ALA A 68 -12.14 -8.90 -13.29
C ALA A 68 -11.17 -9.42 -12.21
N GLY A 69 -11.62 -9.60 -10.97
CA GLY A 69 -10.78 -10.05 -9.88
C GLY A 69 -11.38 -9.79 -8.51
N GLN A 70 -10.58 -9.29 -7.58
CA GLN A 70 -11.00 -8.95 -6.22
C GLN A 70 -10.45 -7.60 -5.76
N ILE A 71 -11.23 -6.91 -4.95
CA ILE A 71 -10.79 -5.74 -4.19
C ILE A 71 -10.57 -6.18 -2.74
N VAL A 72 -9.46 -5.75 -2.18
CA VAL A 72 -9.17 -5.84 -0.75
C VAL A 72 -8.91 -4.45 -0.20
N SER A 73 -9.13 -4.27 1.10
CA SER A 73 -8.98 -2.97 1.77
C SER A 73 -7.91 -3.02 2.86
N ALA A 74 -7.74 -1.91 3.55
CA ALA A 74 -6.81 -1.70 4.63
C ALA A 74 -6.65 -2.92 5.56
N GLU A 75 -5.46 -3.11 6.11
CA GLU A 75 -5.01 -4.23 6.92
C GLU A 75 -4.75 -5.55 6.15
N THR A 76 -5.00 -5.58 4.85
CA THR A 76 -4.58 -6.71 4.02
C THR A 76 -3.11 -6.52 3.64
N GLY A 77 -2.22 -7.24 4.32
CA GLY A 77 -0.78 -7.17 4.04
C GLY A 77 -0.36 -8.00 2.83
N PHE A 78 0.67 -7.53 2.12
CA PHE A 78 1.31 -8.20 0.99
C PHE A 78 2.82 -8.28 1.22
N LYS A 79 3.41 -9.45 1.06
CA LYS A 79 4.87 -9.63 1.12
C LYS A 79 5.46 -9.27 -0.24
N LEU A 80 6.14 -8.13 -0.31
CA LEU A 80 6.68 -7.57 -1.54
C LEU A 80 8.13 -7.97 -1.80
N ALA A 81 8.89 -8.24 -0.74
CA ALA A 81 10.30 -8.63 -0.83
C ALA A 81 10.66 -9.59 0.30
N SER A 82 11.76 -10.33 0.09
CA SER A 82 12.38 -11.21 1.09
C SER A 82 13.87 -10.87 1.24
N ASP A 83 14.46 -11.22 2.38
CA ASP A 83 15.89 -11.10 2.69
C ASP A 83 16.50 -9.71 2.47
N PRO A 84 16.03 -8.66 3.18
CA PRO A 84 15.08 -8.65 4.30
C PRO A 84 13.63 -8.47 3.86
N ASP A 85 12.71 -9.02 4.65
CA ASP A 85 11.28 -9.00 4.35
C ASP A 85 10.69 -7.59 4.30
N THR A 86 9.82 -7.35 3.32
CA THR A 86 8.98 -6.16 3.24
C THR A 86 7.53 -6.57 3.09
N VAL A 87 6.69 -6.14 4.03
CA VAL A 87 5.24 -6.35 4.02
C VAL A 87 4.58 -4.98 4.10
N ARG A 88 3.76 -4.66 3.11
CA ARG A 88 2.99 -3.43 3.03
C ARG A 88 1.50 -3.72 3.03
N ALA A 89 0.72 -2.81 3.60
CA ALA A 89 -0.73 -2.84 3.57
C ALA A 89 -1.24 -1.56 2.89
N PRO A 90 -1.95 -1.66 1.74
CA PRO A 90 -2.53 -0.51 1.04
C PRO A 90 -3.88 -0.15 1.63
N ASP A 91 -4.35 1.08 1.39
CA ASP A 91 -5.71 1.47 1.77
C ASP A 91 -6.77 0.72 0.96
N VAL A 92 -6.53 0.55 -0.34
CA VAL A 92 -7.33 -0.28 -1.24
C VAL A 92 -6.41 -0.94 -2.26
N ALA A 93 -6.69 -2.19 -2.63
CA ALA A 93 -5.97 -2.86 -3.70
C ALA A 93 -6.90 -3.69 -4.59
N PHE A 94 -6.54 -3.78 -5.87
CA PHE A 94 -7.13 -4.68 -6.84
C PHE A 94 -6.14 -5.77 -7.21
N ILE A 95 -6.63 -7.01 -7.24
CA ILE A 95 -5.89 -8.18 -7.71
C ILE A 95 -6.69 -8.78 -8.86
N SER A 96 -6.08 -8.90 -10.03
CA SER A 96 -6.69 -9.50 -11.21
C SER A 96 -7.01 -10.97 -10.96
N ARG A 97 -8.03 -11.49 -11.65
CA ARG A 97 -8.50 -12.87 -11.48
C ARG A 97 -7.39 -13.92 -11.64
N GLU A 98 -6.48 -13.68 -12.58
CA GLU A 98 -5.38 -14.59 -12.91
C GLU A 98 -4.28 -14.60 -11.84
N ARG A 99 -4.23 -13.57 -10.99
CA ARG A 99 -3.21 -13.40 -9.95
C ARG A 99 -3.75 -13.61 -8.53
N LEU A 100 -5.02 -13.98 -8.40
CA LEU A 100 -5.60 -14.21 -7.08
C LEU A 100 -4.79 -15.27 -6.31
N PRO A 101 -4.43 -15.00 -5.05
CA PRO A 101 -3.78 -16.00 -4.21
C PRO A 101 -4.74 -17.17 -3.96
N ASP A 102 -4.17 -18.32 -3.60
CA ASP A 102 -4.95 -19.47 -3.15
C ASP A 102 -5.88 -19.03 -1.99
N PRO A 103 -7.19 -19.32 -2.05
CA PRO A 103 -8.13 -18.99 -0.97
C PRO A 103 -7.74 -19.57 0.41
N GLN A 104 -6.87 -20.58 0.43
CA GLN A 104 -6.34 -21.19 1.66
C GLN A 104 -5.04 -20.54 2.13
N THR A 105 -4.52 -19.53 1.41
CA THR A 105 -3.31 -18.82 1.81
C THR A 105 -3.45 -18.28 3.24
N ARG A 106 -2.54 -18.72 4.10
CA ARG A 106 -2.41 -18.20 5.47
C ARG A 106 -1.26 -17.21 5.49
N GLY A 107 -1.53 -16.01 6.01
CA GLY A 107 -0.52 -14.95 6.08
C GLY A 107 -0.54 -14.03 4.86
N PHE A 108 0.58 -13.39 4.62
CA PHE A 108 0.70 -12.38 3.58
C PHE A 108 1.01 -13.03 2.22
N PRO A 109 0.16 -12.86 1.19
CA PRO A 109 0.48 -13.36 -0.14
C PRO A 109 1.75 -12.67 -0.67
N ALA A 110 2.63 -13.48 -1.29
CA ALA A 110 3.88 -13.00 -1.86
C ALA A 110 3.65 -12.46 -3.28
N LEU A 111 2.97 -11.33 -3.37
CA LEU A 111 2.69 -10.62 -4.63
C LEU A 111 2.40 -9.15 -4.35
N GLY A 112 2.73 -8.26 -5.29
CA GLY A 112 2.16 -6.92 -5.35
C GLY A 112 0.80 -6.95 -6.07
N PRO A 113 -0.25 -6.28 -5.56
CA PRO A 113 -1.53 -6.13 -6.26
C PRO A 113 -1.34 -5.46 -7.63
N ASP A 114 -2.29 -5.67 -8.57
CA ASP A 114 -2.22 -5.03 -9.89
C ASP A 114 -2.41 -3.51 -9.81
N LEU A 115 -3.36 -3.07 -8.97
CA LEU A 115 -3.59 -1.67 -8.67
C LEU A 115 -3.57 -1.46 -7.16
N VAL A 116 -2.87 -0.42 -6.72
CA VAL A 116 -2.75 0.00 -5.32
C VAL A 116 -3.27 1.42 -5.17
N VAL A 117 -4.01 1.67 -4.12
CA VAL A 117 -4.46 3.01 -3.70
C VAL A 117 -3.88 3.33 -2.33
N GLU A 118 -3.22 4.47 -2.24
CA GLU A 118 -2.76 5.08 -1.01
C GLU A 118 -3.43 6.45 -0.84
N VAL A 119 -4.10 6.66 0.27
CA VAL A 119 -4.74 7.94 0.61
C VAL A 119 -3.91 8.63 1.67
N LEU A 120 -3.43 9.81 1.40
CA LEU A 120 -2.55 10.53 2.30
C LEU A 120 -3.29 11.07 3.53
N SER A 121 -2.63 10.96 4.66
CA SER A 121 -2.95 11.65 5.91
C SER A 121 -2.11 12.93 6.05
N PRO A 122 -2.52 13.91 6.87
CA PRO A 122 -1.78 15.18 7.03
C PRO A 122 -0.32 15.00 7.49
N ASP A 123 -0.03 13.92 8.19
CA ASP A 123 1.30 13.62 8.74
C ASP A 123 2.21 12.85 7.78
N ASP A 124 1.71 12.43 6.61
CA ASP A 124 2.50 11.69 5.64
C ASP A 124 3.58 12.56 5.00
N ARG A 125 4.80 12.04 4.99
CA ARG A 125 5.97 12.73 4.43
C ARG A 125 6.18 12.33 2.97
N PRO A 126 6.41 13.31 2.06
CA PRO A 126 6.57 13.01 0.64
C PRO A 126 7.62 11.94 0.33
N GLY A 127 8.75 11.94 1.03
CA GLY A 127 9.81 10.94 0.84
C GLY A 127 9.39 9.53 1.26
N GLU A 128 8.62 9.40 2.35
CA GLU A 128 8.10 8.11 2.82
C GLU A 128 7.02 7.58 1.86
N THR A 129 6.15 8.46 1.38
CA THR A 129 5.14 8.13 0.35
C THR A 129 5.80 7.61 -0.92
N LEU A 130 6.82 8.33 -1.42
CA LEU A 130 7.51 7.91 -2.64
C LEU A 130 8.26 6.59 -2.45
N ALA A 131 8.87 6.36 -1.29
CA ALA A 131 9.49 5.07 -0.97
C ALA A 131 8.45 3.93 -0.95
N LYS A 132 7.25 4.19 -0.39
CA LYS A 132 6.14 3.22 -0.38
C LYS A 132 5.65 2.90 -1.80
N VAL A 133 5.53 3.91 -2.67
CA VAL A 133 5.24 3.72 -4.11
C VAL A 133 6.29 2.84 -4.76
N GLY A 134 7.58 3.10 -4.48
CA GLY A 134 8.68 2.27 -4.98
C GLY A 134 8.56 0.82 -4.55
N ASP A 135 8.30 0.56 -3.26
CA ASP A 135 8.10 -0.80 -2.74
C ASP A 135 6.93 -1.52 -3.47
N TRP A 136 5.82 -0.81 -3.77
CA TRP A 136 4.70 -1.38 -4.52
C TRP A 136 5.05 -1.75 -5.96
N LEU A 137 5.69 -0.83 -6.70
CA LEU A 137 6.07 -1.05 -8.10
C LEU A 137 7.12 -2.15 -8.23
N GLU A 138 8.15 -2.16 -7.36
CA GLU A 138 9.15 -3.22 -7.28
C GLU A 138 8.54 -4.57 -6.89
N GLY A 139 7.51 -4.55 -6.02
CA GLY A 139 6.75 -5.73 -5.63
C GLY A 139 5.81 -6.27 -6.72
N GLY A 140 5.71 -5.60 -7.87
CA GLY A 140 4.95 -6.04 -9.03
C GLY A 140 3.58 -5.37 -9.22
N ALA A 141 3.30 -4.29 -8.51
CA ALA A 141 2.14 -3.44 -8.81
C ALA A 141 2.34 -2.76 -10.17
N ARG A 142 1.29 -2.70 -10.97
CA ARG A 142 1.30 -2.10 -12.30
C ARG A 142 0.87 -0.64 -12.27
N LEU A 143 -0.02 -0.30 -11.33
CA LEU A 143 -0.62 1.02 -11.18
C LEU A 143 -0.71 1.37 -9.69
N VAL A 144 -0.24 2.55 -9.31
CA VAL A 144 -0.34 3.07 -7.93
C VAL A 144 -0.96 4.45 -7.96
N TRP A 145 -2.07 4.63 -7.27
CA TRP A 145 -2.75 5.90 -7.08
C TRP A 145 -2.44 6.45 -5.70
N VAL A 146 -1.83 7.61 -5.63
CA VAL A 146 -1.61 8.35 -4.39
C VAL A 146 -2.56 9.54 -4.36
N ILE A 147 -3.52 9.51 -3.46
CA ILE A 147 -4.59 10.51 -3.34
C ILE A 147 -4.25 11.44 -2.18
N ASP A 148 -4.21 12.73 -2.44
CA ASP A 148 -4.07 13.78 -1.42
C ASP A 148 -5.42 14.50 -1.25
N PRO A 149 -6.21 14.13 -0.23
CA PRO A 149 -7.52 14.73 -0.01
C PRO A 149 -7.44 16.20 0.43
N GLU A 150 -6.33 16.61 1.05
CA GLU A 150 -6.13 18.00 1.50
C GLU A 150 -5.91 18.93 0.31
N ARG A 151 -5.03 18.53 -0.62
CA ARG A 151 -4.71 19.31 -1.81
C ARG A 151 -5.65 19.05 -2.97
N ARG A 152 -6.53 18.04 -2.83
CA ARG A 152 -7.49 17.61 -3.86
C ARG A 152 -6.80 17.27 -5.18
N VAL A 153 -5.73 16.49 -5.08
CA VAL A 153 -4.94 15.99 -6.22
C VAL A 153 -4.68 14.50 -6.12
N VAL A 154 -4.44 13.88 -7.25
CA VAL A 154 -4.00 12.48 -7.34
C VAL A 154 -2.75 12.40 -8.18
N ARG A 155 -1.82 11.55 -7.75
CA ARG A 155 -0.66 11.13 -8.53
C ARG A 155 -0.84 9.69 -8.92
N VAL A 156 -0.66 9.43 -10.20
CA VAL A 156 -0.77 8.09 -10.81
C VAL A 156 0.63 7.66 -11.21
N TYR A 157 1.14 6.62 -10.59
CA TYR A 157 2.45 6.03 -10.89
C TYR A 157 2.26 4.70 -11.61
N ARG A 158 3.10 4.42 -12.61
CA ARG A 158 3.05 3.21 -13.42
C ARG A 158 4.36 2.43 -13.35
N GLN A 159 4.27 1.15 -13.63
CA GLN A 159 5.44 0.26 -13.60
C GLN A 159 6.53 0.67 -14.60
N ASP A 160 6.19 1.35 -15.68
CA ASP A 160 7.16 1.86 -16.67
C ASP A 160 7.90 3.13 -16.20
N GLY A 161 7.62 3.60 -14.97
CA GLY A 161 8.23 4.78 -14.38
C GLY A 161 7.55 6.09 -14.76
N THR A 162 6.47 6.06 -15.53
CA THR A 162 5.72 7.29 -15.85
C THR A 162 4.82 7.73 -14.69
N GLU A 163 4.64 9.04 -14.58
CA GLU A 163 3.79 9.67 -13.55
C GLU A 163 2.81 10.65 -14.22
N THR A 164 1.58 10.70 -13.72
CA THR A 164 0.58 11.69 -14.10
C THR A 164 0.01 12.37 -12.86
N HIS A 165 -0.19 13.69 -12.94
CA HIS A 165 -0.83 14.48 -11.90
C HIS A 165 -2.22 14.89 -12.35
N LEU A 166 -3.22 14.60 -11.51
CA LEU A 166 -4.62 14.95 -11.74
C LEU A 166 -5.08 15.96 -10.68
N GLY A 167 -5.67 17.05 -11.11
CA GLY A 167 -6.36 17.99 -10.22
C GLY A 167 -7.79 17.54 -9.94
N GLU A 168 -8.49 18.27 -9.08
CA GLU A 168 -9.84 18.00 -8.58
C GLU A 168 -10.87 17.63 -9.66
N THR A 169 -10.80 18.27 -10.83
CA THR A 169 -11.72 18.02 -11.97
C THR A 169 -11.27 16.87 -12.87
N GLY A 170 -10.18 16.21 -12.52
CA GLY A 170 -9.64 15.08 -13.28
C GLY A 170 -10.50 13.82 -13.13
N THR A 171 -10.16 12.83 -13.93
CA THR A 171 -10.77 11.50 -13.91
C THR A 171 -9.69 10.47 -13.65
N LEU A 172 -9.89 9.62 -12.65
CA LEU A 172 -9.11 8.40 -12.48
C LEU A 172 -9.54 7.38 -13.51
N ASP A 173 -8.58 6.73 -14.12
CA ASP A 173 -8.77 5.71 -15.14
C ASP A 173 -8.01 4.45 -14.73
N GLY A 174 -8.65 3.27 -14.86
CA GLY A 174 -8.04 1.98 -14.55
C GLY A 174 -7.04 1.49 -15.59
N GLU A 175 -6.93 2.20 -16.71
CA GLU A 175 -6.03 1.91 -17.82
C GLU A 175 -6.18 0.45 -18.30
N ASP A 176 -5.09 -0.20 -18.67
CA ASP A 176 -5.07 -1.62 -19.02
C ASP A 176 -5.06 -2.56 -17.80
N VAL A 177 -4.91 -2.00 -16.59
CA VAL A 177 -4.92 -2.75 -15.33
C VAL A 177 -6.33 -3.10 -14.89
N LEU A 178 -7.25 -2.16 -15.04
CA LEU A 178 -8.69 -2.34 -14.76
C LEU A 178 -9.50 -1.68 -15.87
N PRO A 179 -9.61 -2.32 -17.04
CA PRO A 179 -10.26 -1.75 -18.23
C PRO A 179 -11.67 -1.25 -17.96
N ASP A 180 -12.05 -0.15 -18.62
CA ASP A 180 -13.36 0.49 -18.52
C ASP A 180 -13.74 1.03 -17.13
N PHE A 181 -12.82 0.97 -16.17
CA PHE A 181 -13.01 1.68 -14.91
C PHE A 181 -12.62 3.14 -15.07
N SER A 182 -13.53 4.03 -14.72
CA SER A 182 -13.22 5.45 -14.56
C SER A 182 -14.10 6.08 -13.48
N CYS A 183 -13.54 7.03 -12.73
CA CYS A 183 -14.30 7.83 -11.78
C CYS A 183 -13.83 9.28 -11.74
N SER A 184 -14.76 10.22 -11.61
CA SER A 184 -14.43 11.64 -11.41
C SER A 184 -13.86 11.87 -10.03
N LEU A 185 -12.78 12.63 -9.91
CA LEU A 185 -12.18 12.99 -8.62
C LEU A 185 -13.12 13.82 -7.75
N THR A 186 -14.00 14.61 -8.36
CA THR A 186 -15.03 15.39 -7.61
C THR A 186 -16.02 14.49 -6.88
N SER A 187 -16.19 13.22 -7.26
CA SER A 187 -17.11 12.31 -6.58
C SER A 187 -16.50 11.64 -5.35
N ILE A 188 -15.18 11.62 -5.23
CA ILE A 188 -14.47 10.96 -4.13
C ILE A 188 -13.75 11.94 -3.20
N LEU A 189 -13.33 13.13 -3.68
CA LEU A 189 -12.67 14.20 -2.94
C LEU A 189 -13.68 15.22 -2.42
#